data_b054819f89a50a95f0f586ad9072ebcd
#
_entry.id   b054819f89a50a95f0f586ad9072ebcd
#
_cell.length_a   1.000
_cell.length_b   1.000
_cell.length_c   1.000
_cell.angle_alpha   90.00
_cell.angle_beta   90.00
_cell.angle_gamma   90.00
#
_symmetry.space_group_name_H-M   'P 1'
#
loop_
_entity.id
_entity.type
_entity.pdbx_description
1 polymer ?
#
loop_
_entity_poly.entity_id
_entity_poly.type
_entity_poly.pdbx_seq_one_letter_code
_entity_poly.pdbx_strand_id
1 'polypeptide(L)'
;EGSEGDLLAVLADTLAKTNEHLATLVTANHDLEGMGSTLCVVALTGDKAAIVNIGDSRAYLLRDGVLSRVSHDHSWVQALVDQGRISEEDALEHPHRSLILKVLNGSPHHEPDFDLIDVRVGDRFLVCSDGLCGLVPDAAIAERIGLADRDATVDALVDLAHSAGGHDNITIIVSDVVDGEPEGGVHLLGSVSTTKISDAGAPAATSPRLTVRAGRRPNRSPEVVRYSPAAGSRVRRAVRLALGILVPVVLILGGAFGWYTYTQTRFYLGPNNTTVAVFQGVPDHVFGQPLNKVVADDGVQLADLPPFYLDKVKGLIQVADLTTGQARLVELKGMAARCVAQRAAAARASE
;
A
#
# COMPACT_ATOMS: atom_id res chain seq x y z
N GLU A 1 1.85 45.39 17.62
CA GLU A 1 1.99 44.37 18.66
C GLU A 1 0.91 43.31 18.39
N GLY A 2 1.21 42.32 17.52
CA GLY A 2 0.33 41.15 17.31
C GLY A 2 0.36 40.27 18.55
N SER A 3 -0.79 39.77 18.99
CA SER A 3 -0.84 38.82 20.09
C SER A 3 -0.28 37.47 19.65
N GLU A 4 0.22 36.65 20.59
CA GLU A 4 0.72 35.28 20.33
C GLU A 4 -0.30 34.44 19.56
N GLY A 5 -1.60 34.59 19.86
CA GLY A 5 -2.69 33.94 19.13
C GLY A 5 -2.83 34.37 17.69
N ASP A 6 -2.42 35.64 17.36
CA ASP A 6 -2.50 36.15 16.00
C ASP A 6 -1.48 35.46 15.08
N LEU A 7 -0.25 35.17 15.59
CA LEU A 7 0.79 34.51 14.79
C LEU A 7 0.38 33.07 14.40
N LEU A 8 -0.08 32.27 15.37
CA LEU A 8 -0.53 30.91 15.09
C LEU A 8 -1.74 30.91 14.15
N ALA A 9 -2.69 31.83 14.33
CA ALA A 9 -3.85 31.97 13.47
C ALA A 9 -3.46 32.34 12.03
N VAL A 10 -2.50 33.28 11.85
CA VAL A 10 -1.99 33.63 10.52
C VAL A 10 -1.26 32.49 9.86
N LEU A 11 -0.43 31.73 10.60
CA LEU A 11 0.26 30.58 10.07
C LEU A 11 -0.74 29.50 9.66
N ALA A 12 -1.72 29.19 10.50
CA ALA A 12 -2.74 28.18 10.22
C ALA A 12 -3.58 28.55 8.97
N ASP A 13 -4.07 29.80 8.88
CA ASP A 13 -4.83 30.28 7.71
C ASP A 13 -3.99 30.26 6.43
N THR A 14 -2.71 30.68 6.52
CA THR A 14 -1.80 30.66 5.37
C THR A 14 -1.54 29.24 4.88
N LEU A 15 -1.33 28.30 5.79
CA LEU A 15 -1.11 26.90 5.44
C LEU A 15 -2.36 26.23 4.87
N ALA A 16 -3.54 26.52 5.44
CA ALA A 16 -4.80 26.02 4.89
C ALA A 16 -5.01 26.50 3.45
N LYS A 17 -4.79 27.79 3.18
CA LYS A 17 -4.87 28.37 1.82
C LYS A 17 -3.82 27.78 0.88
N THR A 18 -2.61 27.54 1.37
CA THR A 18 -1.53 26.91 0.58
C THR A 18 -1.90 25.49 0.20
N ASN A 19 -2.44 24.71 1.15
CA ASN A 19 -2.87 23.33 0.89
C ASN A 19 -4.06 23.27 -0.08
N GLU A 20 -5.02 24.20 0.02
CA GLU A 20 -6.13 24.33 -0.94
C GLU A 20 -5.61 24.69 -2.34
N HIS A 21 -4.61 25.58 -2.42
CA HIS A 21 -3.98 25.91 -3.70
C HIS A 21 -3.29 24.71 -4.33
N LEU A 22 -2.57 23.89 -3.53
CA LEU A 22 -1.98 22.63 -3.99
C LEU A 22 -3.05 21.67 -4.53
N ALA A 23 -4.18 21.52 -3.83
CA ALA A 23 -5.31 20.72 -4.30
C ALA A 23 -5.81 21.18 -5.67
N THR A 24 -5.93 22.50 -5.86
CA THR A 24 -6.34 23.11 -7.13
C THR A 24 -5.34 22.81 -8.25
N LEU A 25 -4.04 22.91 -7.99
CA LEU A 25 -2.98 22.62 -8.97
C LEU A 25 -3.00 21.14 -9.38
N VAL A 26 -3.12 20.22 -8.42
CA VAL A 26 -3.19 18.78 -8.70
C VAL A 26 -4.44 18.42 -9.51
N THR A 27 -5.59 19.05 -9.17
CA THR A 27 -6.84 18.83 -9.92
C THR A 27 -6.75 19.37 -11.36
N ALA A 28 -6.08 20.49 -11.56
CA ALA A 28 -5.89 21.09 -12.88
C ALA A 28 -4.87 20.34 -13.74
N ASN A 29 -3.92 19.64 -13.14
CA ASN A 29 -2.85 18.93 -13.83
C ASN A 29 -2.60 17.57 -13.18
N HIS A 30 -3.11 16.50 -13.75
CA HIS A 30 -2.94 15.13 -13.28
C HIS A 30 -1.48 14.64 -13.27
N ASP A 31 -0.57 15.30 -14.00
CA ASP A 31 0.87 14.98 -13.92
C ASP A 31 1.48 15.31 -12.56
N LEU A 32 0.78 16.13 -11.76
CA LEU A 32 1.14 16.49 -10.38
C LEU A 32 0.54 15.52 -9.33
N GLU A 33 -0.21 14.50 -9.74
CA GLU A 33 -0.78 13.51 -8.83
C GLU A 33 0.32 12.83 -8.02
N GLY A 34 0.17 12.84 -6.69
CA GLY A 34 1.19 12.33 -5.76
C GLY A 34 2.27 13.36 -5.38
N MET A 35 2.18 14.60 -5.88
CA MET A 35 3.02 15.71 -5.41
C MET A 35 2.72 16.01 -3.94
N GLY A 36 3.76 16.23 -3.18
CA GLY A 36 3.66 16.67 -1.78
C GLY A 36 4.96 17.30 -1.31
N SER A 37 4.87 18.05 -0.23
CA SER A 37 6.04 18.67 0.41
C SER A 37 5.92 18.56 1.91
N THR A 38 7.06 18.44 2.59
CA THR A 38 7.17 18.70 4.02
C THR A 38 7.26 20.20 4.25
N LEU A 39 6.91 20.65 5.46
CA LEU A 39 7.13 22.01 5.92
C LEU A 39 7.55 21.98 7.37
N CYS A 40 8.61 22.70 7.70
CA CYS A 40 9.04 22.94 9.07
C CYS A 40 9.33 24.45 9.23
N VAL A 41 8.65 25.11 10.17
CA VAL A 41 8.73 26.55 10.41
C VAL A 41 9.07 26.83 11.87
N VAL A 42 9.98 27.77 12.07
CA VAL A 42 10.21 28.44 13.35
C VAL A 42 9.97 29.92 13.14
N ALA A 43 8.94 30.46 13.78
CA ALA A 43 8.57 31.88 13.67
C ALA A 43 8.60 32.54 15.04
N LEU A 44 9.41 33.60 15.18
CA LEU A 44 9.59 34.31 16.44
C LEU A 44 8.57 35.44 16.58
N THR A 45 8.00 35.63 17.77
CA THR A 45 7.16 36.74 18.15
C THR A 45 7.38 37.10 19.63
N GLY A 46 8.00 38.25 19.90
CA GLY A 46 8.38 38.60 21.26
C GLY A 46 9.34 37.57 21.89
N ASP A 47 8.90 37.02 23.01
CA ASP A 47 9.63 35.99 23.77
C ASP A 47 9.15 34.57 23.45
N LYS A 48 8.42 34.35 22.36
CA LYS A 48 7.88 33.06 21.92
C LYS A 48 8.37 32.68 20.53
N ALA A 49 8.46 31.39 20.29
CA ALA A 49 8.60 30.78 18.96
C ALA A 49 7.40 29.90 18.65
N ALA A 50 6.74 30.17 17.55
CA ALA A 50 5.78 29.24 16.96
C ALA A 50 6.54 28.21 16.14
N ILE A 51 6.31 26.93 16.43
CA ILE A 51 6.83 25.80 15.68
C ILE A 51 5.67 25.21 14.88
N VAL A 52 5.86 25.08 13.58
CA VAL A 52 4.87 24.42 12.72
C VAL A 52 5.55 23.33 11.93
N ASN A 53 5.02 22.12 12.00
CA ASN A 53 5.58 20.97 11.29
C ASN A 53 4.52 20.16 10.57
N ILE A 54 4.83 19.75 9.35
CA ILE A 54 4.16 18.67 8.63
C ILE A 54 5.19 17.92 7.81
N GLY A 55 5.31 16.61 8.04
CA GLY A 55 6.33 15.75 7.43
C GLY A 55 7.36 15.27 8.44
N ASP A 56 8.55 14.93 7.98
CA ASP A 56 9.67 14.36 8.70
C ASP A 56 10.91 15.27 8.74
N SER A 57 10.77 16.49 8.27
CA SER A 57 11.75 17.57 8.54
C SER A 57 11.63 17.98 10.00
N ARG A 58 12.75 18.33 10.62
CA ARG A 58 12.79 18.55 12.08
C ARG A 58 13.24 19.95 12.44
N ALA A 59 12.69 20.44 13.57
CA ALA A 59 13.20 21.60 14.31
C ALA A 59 13.74 21.14 15.67
N TYR A 60 14.89 21.70 16.03
CA TYR A 60 15.55 21.48 17.32
C TYR A 60 15.85 22.82 17.99
N LEU A 61 15.89 22.81 19.32
CA LEU A 61 16.31 23.91 20.18
C LEU A 61 17.52 23.45 20.99
N LEU A 62 18.64 24.15 20.84
CA LEU A 62 19.78 24.08 21.76
C LEU A 62 19.66 25.19 22.78
N ARG A 63 19.53 24.83 24.06
CA ARG A 63 19.45 25.74 25.19
C ARG A 63 20.35 25.20 26.34
N ASP A 64 21.18 26.04 26.86
CA ASP A 64 22.10 25.67 27.99
C ASP A 64 22.90 24.40 27.71
N GLY A 65 23.30 24.18 26.46
CA GLY A 65 24.06 23.00 26.02
C GLY A 65 23.22 21.74 25.85
N VAL A 66 21.89 21.79 26.01
CA VAL A 66 20.99 20.66 25.83
C VAL A 66 20.23 20.83 24.51
N LEU A 67 20.34 19.84 23.63
CA LEU A 67 19.56 19.77 22.39
C LEU A 67 18.23 19.07 22.67
N SER A 68 17.16 19.70 22.27
CA SER A 68 15.80 19.14 22.35
C SER A 68 15.13 19.24 20.98
N ARG A 69 14.51 18.18 20.53
CA ARG A 69 13.65 18.21 19.35
C ARG A 69 12.32 18.88 19.71
N VAL A 70 11.95 19.94 18.98
CA VAL A 70 10.75 20.74 19.22
C VAL A 70 9.67 20.56 18.13
N SER A 71 9.94 19.70 17.14
CA SER A 71 8.94 19.22 16.17
C SER A 71 8.69 17.75 16.36
N HIS A 72 7.54 17.25 15.88
CA HIS A 72 7.20 15.84 15.88
C HIS A 72 7.08 15.31 14.45
N ASP A 73 7.72 14.19 14.14
CA ASP A 73 7.73 13.64 12.78
C ASP A 73 6.43 12.97 12.42
N HIS A 74 5.91 13.25 11.26
CA HIS A 74 4.77 12.53 10.68
C HIS A 74 5.24 11.34 9.82
N SER A 75 6.09 10.48 10.39
CA SER A 75 6.60 9.29 9.73
C SER A 75 6.04 8.00 10.33
N TRP A 76 6.06 6.92 9.54
CA TRP A 76 5.66 5.59 10.02
C TRP A 76 6.52 5.12 11.20
N VAL A 77 7.82 5.35 11.12
CA VAL A 77 8.75 4.93 12.17
C VAL A 77 8.54 5.71 13.46
N GLN A 78 8.26 7.02 13.37
CA GLN A 78 7.91 7.81 14.56
C GLN A 78 6.63 7.29 15.23
N ALA A 79 5.62 6.94 14.47
CA ALA A 79 4.41 6.32 15.02
C ALA A 79 4.68 4.98 15.74
N LEU A 80 5.71 4.23 15.33
CA LEU A 80 6.14 3.02 16.03
C LEU A 80 6.92 3.33 17.31
N VAL A 81 7.75 4.39 17.29
CA VAL A 81 8.47 4.88 18.48
C VAL A 81 7.47 5.37 19.53
N ASP A 82 6.48 6.19 19.14
CA ASP A 82 5.44 6.70 20.03
C ASP A 82 4.62 5.58 20.70
N GLN A 83 4.44 4.46 20.00
CA GLN A 83 3.79 3.27 20.53
C GLN A 83 4.71 2.40 21.38
N GLY A 84 5.99 2.77 21.53
CA GLY A 84 7.00 1.99 22.25
C GLY A 84 7.34 0.65 21.59
N ARG A 85 7.09 0.52 20.27
CA ARG A 85 7.33 -0.72 19.51
C ARG A 85 8.75 -0.85 19.00
N ILE A 86 9.42 0.26 18.77
CA ILE A 86 10.84 0.34 18.37
C ILE A 86 11.49 1.51 19.12
N SER A 87 12.82 1.50 19.24
CA SER A 87 13.60 2.63 19.76
C SER A 87 13.82 3.70 18.67
N GLU A 88 14.31 4.89 19.06
CA GLU A 88 14.71 5.93 18.09
C GLU A 88 15.90 5.47 17.24
N GLU A 89 16.83 4.69 17.82
CA GLU A 89 17.95 4.11 17.09
C GLU A 89 17.47 3.10 16.04
N ASP A 90 16.55 2.20 16.40
CA ASP A 90 15.97 1.24 15.45
C ASP A 90 15.22 1.94 14.31
N ALA A 91 14.63 3.11 14.58
CA ALA A 91 13.91 3.89 13.57
C ALA A 91 14.84 4.38 12.45
N LEU A 92 16.11 4.73 12.75
CA LEU A 92 17.08 5.18 11.75
C LEU A 92 17.47 4.08 10.75
N GLU A 93 17.46 2.81 11.18
CA GLU A 93 17.81 1.66 10.35
C GLU A 93 16.59 0.95 9.76
N HIS A 94 15.37 1.40 10.10
CA HIS A 94 14.16 0.71 9.71
C HIS A 94 13.93 0.76 8.18
N PRO A 95 13.53 -0.35 7.53
CA PRO A 95 13.31 -0.40 6.06
C PRO A 95 12.28 0.62 5.54
N HIS A 96 11.35 1.05 6.39
CA HIS A 96 10.29 2.02 6.07
C HIS A 96 10.52 3.39 6.70
N ARG A 97 11.77 3.76 7.04
CA ARG A 97 12.10 5.06 7.67
C ARG A 97 11.67 6.27 6.83
N SER A 98 11.66 6.14 5.50
CA SER A 98 11.25 7.21 4.57
C SER A 98 9.76 7.20 4.24
N LEU A 99 8.93 6.46 4.99
CA LEU A 99 7.49 6.45 4.79
C LEU A 99 6.84 7.56 5.61
N ILE A 100 6.46 8.65 4.92
CA ILE A 100 5.81 9.82 5.52
C ILE A 100 4.29 9.59 5.53
N LEU A 101 3.65 9.90 6.65
CA LEU A 101 2.21 9.72 6.87
C LEU A 101 1.40 10.97 6.55
N LYS A 102 1.97 12.18 6.80
CA LYS A 102 1.33 13.46 6.51
C LYS A 102 2.29 14.39 5.77
N VAL A 103 1.82 14.99 4.69
CA VAL A 103 2.52 16.00 3.89
C VAL A 103 1.52 17.04 3.38
N LEU A 104 1.99 18.22 2.99
CA LEU A 104 1.19 19.16 2.22
C LEU A 104 1.05 18.64 0.78
N ASN A 105 -0.14 18.21 0.42
CA ASN A 105 -0.44 17.62 -0.90
C ASN A 105 -1.83 17.97 -1.42
N GLY A 106 -2.49 18.93 -0.79
CA GLY A 106 -3.88 19.29 -1.10
C GLY A 106 -4.93 18.45 -0.36
N SER A 107 -4.52 17.45 0.43
CA SER A 107 -5.46 16.65 1.23
C SER A 107 -5.94 17.45 2.46
N PRO A 108 -7.26 17.53 2.72
CA PRO A 108 -7.78 18.17 3.92
C PRO A 108 -7.56 17.34 5.20
N HIS A 109 -7.10 16.09 5.07
CA HIS A 109 -6.85 15.19 6.21
C HIS A 109 -5.42 15.29 6.77
N HIS A 110 -4.55 16.04 6.10
CA HIS A 110 -3.18 16.24 6.53
C HIS A 110 -3.06 17.61 7.21
N GLU A 111 -3.25 17.63 8.52
CA GLU A 111 -3.14 18.83 9.34
C GLU A 111 -1.71 18.96 9.87
N PRO A 112 -1.08 20.16 9.78
CA PRO A 112 0.18 20.45 10.46
C PRO A 112 0.04 20.45 11.97
N ASP A 113 1.11 20.11 12.66
CA ASP A 113 1.19 20.31 14.09
C ASP A 113 1.65 21.75 14.39
N PHE A 114 1.09 22.35 15.43
CA PHE A 114 1.40 23.70 15.90
C PHE A 114 1.80 23.64 17.37
N ASP A 115 2.94 24.24 17.70
CA ASP A 115 3.39 24.38 19.07
C ASP A 115 3.89 25.82 19.33
N LEU A 116 3.90 26.25 20.59
CA LEU A 116 4.35 27.57 21.01
C LEU A 116 5.27 27.39 22.23
N ILE A 117 6.52 27.77 22.07
CA ILE A 117 7.54 27.63 23.11
C ILE A 117 8.14 28.97 23.51
N ASP A 118 8.55 29.12 24.78
CA ASP A 118 9.30 30.27 25.24
C ASP A 118 10.69 30.30 24.62
N VAL A 119 11.18 31.49 24.23
CA VAL A 119 12.56 31.67 23.75
C VAL A 119 13.32 32.65 24.61
N ARG A 120 14.65 32.49 24.60
CA ARG A 120 15.59 33.35 25.37
C ARG A 120 16.78 33.72 24.49
N VAL A 121 17.34 34.88 24.73
CA VAL A 121 18.64 35.25 24.15
C VAL A 121 19.68 34.15 24.48
N GLY A 122 20.38 33.73 23.46
CA GLY A 122 21.37 32.60 23.57
C GLY A 122 20.80 31.26 23.15
N ASP A 123 19.49 31.12 22.90
CA ASP A 123 18.93 29.93 22.27
C ASP A 123 19.43 29.81 20.83
N ARG A 124 19.63 28.57 20.38
CA ARG A 124 19.94 28.26 18.98
C ARG A 124 18.93 27.30 18.42
N PHE A 125 18.36 27.64 17.29
CA PHE A 125 17.47 26.74 16.52
C PHE A 125 18.23 26.07 15.38
N LEU A 126 17.90 24.81 15.14
CA LEU A 126 18.27 24.06 13.94
C LEU A 126 16.98 23.62 13.25
N VAL A 127 16.84 23.92 11.98
CA VAL A 127 15.81 23.33 11.11
C VAL A 127 16.52 22.55 10.02
N CYS A 128 16.13 21.28 9.83
CA CYS A 128 16.79 20.44 8.84
C CYS A 128 15.82 19.50 8.15
N SER A 129 16.21 19.07 6.93
CA SER A 129 15.56 18.00 6.21
C SER A 129 16.01 16.62 6.72
N ASP A 130 15.31 15.56 6.30
CA ASP A 130 15.63 14.15 6.56
C ASP A 130 17.02 13.74 6.04
N GLY A 131 17.59 14.48 5.08
CA GLY A 131 18.99 14.31 4.66
C GLY A 131 20.02 14.46 5.78
N LEU A 132 19.68 15.16 6.87
CA LEU A 132 20.46 15.17 8.12
C LEU A 132 19.83 14.24 9.15
N CYS A 133 18.65 14.58 9.64
CA CYS A 133 18.04 13.93 10.82
C CYS A 133 17.51 12.50 10.55
N GLY A 134 17.37 12.10 9.30
CA GLY A 134 17.03 10.71 8.92
C GLY A 134 18.25 9.78 8.80
N LEU A 135 19.48 10.34 8.91
CA LEU A 135 20.73 9.60 8.80
C LEU A 135 21.59 9.67 10.05
N VAL A 136 21.45 10.76 10.80
CA VAL A 136 22.33 11.10 11.92
C VAL A 136 21.54 11.07 13.22
N PRO A 137 21.99 10.34 14.27
CA PRO A 137 21.35 10.35 15.57
C PRO A 137 21.39 11.74 16.22
N ASP A 138 20.36 12.10 16.97
CA ASP A 138 20.26 13.39 17.68
C ASP A 138 21.46 13.68 18.59
N ALA A 139 22.04 12.65 19.22
CA ALA A 139 23.25 12.77 20.03
C ALA A 139 24.47 13.29 19.24
N ALA A 140 24.64 12.81 17.99
CA ALA A 140 25.73 13.27 17.15
C ALA A 140 25.49 14.69 16.59
N ILE A 141 24.23 15.07 16.37
CA ILE A 141 23.84 16.45 16.04
C ILE A 141 24.18 17.37 17.22
N ALA A 142 23.84 16.95 18.46
CA ALA A 142 24.12 17.70 19.68
C ALA A 142 25.61 18.03 19.89
N GLU A 143 26.51 17.15 19.49
CA GLU A 143 27.95 17.37 19.58
C GLU A 143 28.43 18.49 18.64
N ARG A 144 27.74 18.77 17.54
CA ARG A 144 28.17 19.71 16.50
C ARG A 144 27.46 21.05 16.54
N ILE A 145 26.19 21.05 16.94
CA ILE A 145 25.34 22.26 16.91
C ILE A 145 25.83 23.35 17.87
N GLY A 146 26.62 23.01 18.89
CA GLY A 146 27.13 23.94 19.90
C GLY A 146 28.39 24.74 19.50
N LEU A 147 28.85 24.63 18.24
CA LEU A 147 29.99 25.43 17.77
C LEU A 147 29.63 26.93 17.78
N ALA A 148 30.61 27.78 18.11
CA ALA A 148 30.41 29.22 18.29
C ALA A 148 30.01 29.90 16.96
N ASP A 149 30.63 29.50 15.85
CA ASP A 149 30.36 30.00 14.52
C ASP A 149 29.24 29.22 13.86
N ARG A 150 28.23 29.92 13.31
CA ARG A 150 27.07 29.30 12.63
C ARG A 150 27.45 28.60 11.33
N ASP A 151 28.33 29.24 10.53
CA ASP A 151 28.74 28.69 9.25
C ASP A 151 29.57 27.41 9.47
N ALA A 152 30.50 27.43 10.45
CA ALA A 152 31.22 26.24 10.85
C ALA A 152 30.31 25.14 11.41
N THR A 153 29.20 25.51 12.08
CA THR A 153 28.19 24.58 12.55
C THR A 153 27.49 23.90 11.37
N VAL A 154 27.04 24.68 10.37
CA VAL A 154 26.39 24.14 9.18
C VAL A 154 27.32 23.20 8.41
N ASP A 155 28.57 23.63 8.16
CA ASP A 155 29.57 22.80 7.49
C ASP A 155 29.80 21.48 8.22
N ALA A 156 29.96 21.51 9.55
CA ALA A 156 30.17 20.31 10.37
C ALA A 156 28.97 19.36 10.34
N LEU A 157 27.75 19.87 10.30
CA LEU A 157 26.52 19.08 10.19
C LEU A 157 26.35 18.49 8.79
N VAL A 158 26.71 19.22 7.74
CA VAL A 158 26.72 18.71 6.34
C VAL A 158 27.75 17.60 6.20
N ASP A 159 28.99 17.77 6.73
CA ASP A 159 30.02 16.73 6.70
C ASP A 159 29.59 15.49 7.47
N LEU A 160 28.88 15.67 8.60
CA LEU A 160 28.32 14.57 9.38
C LEU A 160 27.28 13.77 8.58
N ALA A 161 26.37 14.46 7.91
CA ALA A 161 25.36 13.83 7.04
C ALA A 161 26.01 13.08 5.86
N HIS A 162 27.04 13.66 5.22
CA HIS A 162 27.79 12.99 4.16
C HIS A 162 28.52 11.74 4.67
N SER A 163 29.11 11.82 5.88
CA SER A 163 29.79 10.70 6.52
C SER A 163 28.83 9.56 6.86
N ALA A 164 27.55 9.88 7.15
CA ALA A 164 26.48 8.93 7.39
C ALA A 164 25.86 8.35 6.10
N GLY A 165 26.42 8.71 4.92
CA GLY A 165 26.04 8.14 3.64
C GLY A 165 25.59 9.16 2.58
N GLY A 166 25.11 10.34 2.96
CA GLY A 166 24.75 11.44 2.03
C GLY A 166 23.80 11.04 0.92
N HIS A 167 22.79 10.23 1.23
CA HIS A 167 21.91 9.62 0.22
C HIS A 167 20.79 10.53 -0.25
N ASP A 168 20.61 11.67 0.44
CA ASP A 168 19.53 12.62 0.16
C ASP A 168 20.02 14.06 0.11
N ASN A 169 19.14 14.98 -0.31
CA ASN A 169 19.40 16.41 -0.29
C ASN A 169 19.42 16.91 1.16
N ILE A 170 20.49 17.61 1.51
CA ILE A 170 20.69 18.11 2.85
C ILE A 170 20.34 19.58 2.86
N THR A 171 19.36 19.96 3.68
CA THR A 171 19.03 21.36 3.98
C THR A 171 19.19 21.58 5.48
N ILE A 172 19.95 22.62 5.85
CA ILE A 172 20.25 22.95 7.23
C ILE A 172 20.13 24.48 7.39
N ILE A 173 19.38 24.91 8.39
CA ILE A 173 19.26 26.30 8.80
C ILE A 173 19.61 26.37 10.29
N VAL A 174 20.60 27.17 10.64
CA VAL A 174 20.98 27.47 12.02
C VAL A 174 20.71 28.94 12.33
N SER A 175 19.94 29.20 13.39
CA SER A 175 19.56 30.54 13.82
C SER A 175 19.80 30.74 15.30
N ASP A 176 20.44 31.84 15.69
CA ASP A 176 20.65 32.22 17.09
C ASP A 176 19.62 33.30 17.49
N VAL A 177 19.05 33.14 18.68
CA VAL A 177 18.23 34.18 19.30
C VAL A 177 19.13 35.22 19.94
N VAL A 178 19.10 36.42 19.42
CA VAL A 178 19.90 37.56 19.87
C VAL A 178 19.00 38.72 20.35
N ASP A 179 19.54 39.58 21.18
CA ASP A 179 18.87 40.81 21.54
C ASP A 179 19.03 41.83 20.41
N GLY A 180 17.96 42.49 20.00
CA GLY A 180 17.95 43.52 18.95
C GLY A 180 16.81 43.38 17.97
N GLU A 181 16.72 44.40 17.08
CA GLU A 181 15.77 44.35 15.96
C GLU A 181 16.27 43.40 14.86
N PRO A 182 15.39 42.60 14.23
CA PRO A 182 15.79 41.73 13.14
C PRO A 182 16.32 42.55 11.96
N GLU A 183 17.49 42.17 11.44
CA GLU A 183 17.96 42.74 10.17
C GLU A 183 17.00 42.32 9.04
N GLY A 184 16.33 43.34 8.45
CA GLY A 184 15.26 43.11 7.53
C GLY A 184 15.71 42.54 6.18
N GLY A 185 14.94 41.60 5.66
CA GLY A 185 15.06 41.05 4.31
C GLY A 185 14.49 39.64 4.20
N VAL A 186 13.89 39.35 3.04
CA VAL A 186 13.51 37.98 2.69
C VAL A 186 14.65 37.32 1.93
N HIS A 187 15.22 36.26 2.47
CA HIS A 187 16.24 35.47 1.82
C HIS A 187 15.63 34.17 1.28
N LEU A 188 15.63 34.02 -0.06
CA LEU A 188 15.18 32.81 -0.72
C LEU A 188 16.41 31.98 -1.10
N LEU A 189 16.51 30.76 -0.58
CA LEU A 189 17.62 29.83 -0.80
C LEU A 189 17.12 28.57 -1.50
N GLY A 190 18.05 27.85 -2.09
CA GLY A 190 17.76 26.59 -2.80
C GLY A 190 17.15 26.80 -4.18
N SER A 191 16.44 25.82 -4.70
CA SER A 191 15.89 25.81 -6.07
C SER A 191 14.87 26.93 -6.33
N VAL A 192 14.19 27.40 -5.31
CA VAL A 192 13.21 28.50 -5.38
C VAL A 192 13.87 29.84 -5.70
N SER A 193 15.14 30.06 -5.29
CA SER A 193 15.86 31.29 -5.53
C SER A 193 16.07 31.62 -7.02
N THR A 194 15.97 30.61 -7.90
CA THR A 194 16.09 30.74 -9.34
C THR A 194 14.76 30.87 -10.08
N THR A 195 13.65 30.63 -9.39
CA THR A 195 12.31 30.69 -9.96
C THR A 195 11.80 32.15 -9.90
N LYS A 196 11.39 32.71 -11.03
CA LYS A 196 10.65 33.98 -11.02
C LYS A 196 9.29 33.73 -10.39
N ILE A 197 9.12 34.11 -9.13
CA ILE A 197 7.82 34.18 -8.50
C ILE A 197 7.09 35.36 -9.18
N SER A 198 6.09 35.04 -10.01
CA SER A 198 5.23 36.04 -10.61
C SER A 198 4.48 36.74 -9.50
N ASP A 199 4.69 38.05 -9.40
CA ASP A 199 4.13 38.91 -8.37
C ASP A 199 2.61 38.78 -8.25
N ALA A 200 2.16 38.21 -7.17
CA ALA A 200 0.89 38.53 -6.55
C ALA A 200 1.18 39.02 -5.12
N GLY A 201 1.67 40.23 -5.00
CA GLY A 201 1.56 41.04 -3.78
C GLY A 201 2.72 41.02 -2.77
N ALA A 202 3.98 40.75 -3.15
CA ALA A 202 5.13 40.95 -2.25
C ALA A 202 5.99 42.16 -2.68
N PRO A 203 6.57 42.96 -1.76
CA PRO A 203 7.42 44.08 -2.10
C PRO A 203 8.73 43.64 -2.73
N ALA A 204 9.16 44.34 -3.77
CA ALA A 204 10.31 44.05 -4.58
C ALA A 204 11.62 44.03 -3.77
N ALA A 205 12.23 42.86 -3.62
CA ALA A 205 13.62 42.74 -3.14
C ALA A 205 14.58 42.70 -4.33
N THR A 206 15.53 43.64 -4.35
CA THR A 206 16.55 43.81 -5.37
C THR A 206 17.66 42.76 -5.14
N SER A 207 17.69 41.70 -5.92
CA SER A 207 18.76 40.69 -5.85
C SER A 207 19.94 41.00 -6.78
N PRO A 208 21.20 40.75 -6.41
CA PRO A 208 22.34 40.90 -7.30
C PRO A 208 22.32 39.78 -8.37
N ARG A 209 22.47 40.19 -9.64
CA ARG A 209 22.54 39.26 -10.79
C ARG A 209 23.81 38.45 -10.75
N LEU A 210 23.71 37.16 -10.46
CA LEU A 210 24.73 36.16 -10.81
C LEU A 210 24.47 35.71 -12.24
N THR A 211 25.37 36.05 -13.16
CA THR A 211 25.33 35.62 -14.56
C THR A 211 25.81 34.14 -14.64
N VAL A 212 24.89 33.22 -14.76
CA VAL A 212 25.22 31.82 -15.07
C VAL A 212 25.33 31.65 -16.57
N ARG A 213 26.51 31.24 -17.02
CA ARG A 213 26.88 30.96 -18.43
C ARG A 213 26.09 29.73 -18.90
N ALA A 214 25.29 29.89 -19.95
CA ALA A 214 24.53 28.82 -20.58
C ALA A 214 25.46 27.73 -21.11
N GLY A 215 25.41 26.55 -20.57
CA GLY A 215 26.10 25.39 -21.05
C GLY A 215 25.52 24.09 -20.52
N ARG A 216 24.95 23.32 -21.43
CA ARG A 216 24.40 21.96 -21.32
C ARG A 216 22.99 21.82 -20.77
N ARG A 217 22.19 21.07 -21.53
CA ARG A 217 20.86 20.59 -21.21
C ARG A 217 20.89 19.91 -19.84
N PRO A 218 19.92 20.20 -18.95
CA PRO A 218 19.86 19.55 -17.66
C PRO A 218 19.61 18.06 -17.87
N ASN A 219 20.59 17.26 -17.44
CA ASN A 219 20.35 15.88 -17.09
C ASN A 219 19.27 15.91 -16.00
N ARG A 220 18.20 15.14 -16.14
CA ARG A 220 17.13 15.05 -15.14
C ARG A 220 17.79 14.81 -13.80
N SER A 221 17.56 15.74 -12.85
CA SER A 221 18.13 15.64 -11.52
C SER A 221 17.69 14.30 -10.87
N PRO A 222 18.53 13.66 -10.07
CA PRO A 222 18.17 12.45 -9.33
C PRO A 222 16.92 12.59 -8.45
N GLU A 223 16.60 13.80 -8.02
CA GLU A 223 15.41 14.16 -7.26
C GLU A 223 14.09 13.84 -7.96
N VAL A 224 13.96 14.20 -9.25
CA VAL A 224 12.74 13.91 -10.03
C VAL A 224 12.50 12.40 -10.15
N VAL A 225 13.55 11.60 -10.01
CA VAL A 225 13.45 10.12 -10.02
C VAL A 225 13.05 9.58 -8.65
N ARG A 226 13.33 10.30 -7.55
CA ARG A 226 13.07 9.84 -6.17
C ARG A 226 11.64 10.09 -5.71
N TYR A 227 11.09 11.24 -6.04
CA TYR A 227 9.73 11.66 -5.66
C TYR A 227 8.67 11.41 -6.75
N SER A 228 9.10 11.09 -7.96
CA SER A 228 8.16 10.44 -8.87
C SER A 228 7.77 9.12 -8.23
N PRO A 229 6.48 8.86 -7.93
CA PRO A 229 6.05 7.50 -7.63
C PRO A 229 6.60 6.68 -8.77
N ALA A 230 7.53 5.76 -8.46
CA ALA A 230 8.31 5.03 -9.46
C ALA A 230 7.30 4.66 -10.53
N ALA A 231 7.41 5.27 -11.72
CA ALA A 231 6.49 5.03 -12.80
C ALA A 231 6.53 3.52 -12.94
N GLY A 232 5.61 2.89 -12.17
CA GLY A 232 5.63 1.48 -11.93
C GLY A 232 5.56 0.93 -13.30
N SER A 233 6.70 0.48 -13.82
CA SER A 233 6.91 0.24 -15.23
C SER A 233 5.62 -0.34 -15.73
N ARG A 234 5.08 0.11 -16.86
CA ARG A 234 3.84 -0.44 -17.45
C ARG A 234 3.85 -1.95 -17.35
N VAL A 235 5.05 -2.53 -17.36
CA VAL A 235 5.37 -3.93 -17.09
C VAL A 235 4.99 -4.36 -15.65
N ARG A 236 5.32 -3.62 -14.57
CA ARG A 236 4.93 -4.00 -13.19
C ARG A 236 3.43 -3.88 -12.95
N ARG A 237 2.78 -2.89 -13.58
CA ARG A 237 1.31 -2.75 -13.52
C ARG A 237 0.64 -3.86 -14.35
N ALA A 238 1.16 -4.17 -15.53
CA ALA A 238 0.71 -5.28 -16.35
C ALA A 238 0.94 -6.64 -15.65
N VAL A 239 2.08 -6.83 -15.00
CA VAL A 239 2.38 -8.06 -14.22
C VAL A 239 1.46 -8.18 -13.00
N ARG A 240 1.17 -7.11 -12.26
CA ARG A 240 0.20 -7.15 -11.13
C ARG A 240 -1.22 -7.42 -11.61
N LEU A 241 -1.64 -6.79 -12.72
CA LEU A 241 -2.94 -7.08 -13.34
C LEU A 241 -2.99 -8.51 -13.89
N ALA A 242 -1.94 -8.99 -14.54
CA ALA A 242 -1.84 -10.36 -15.03
C ALA A 242 -1.87 -11.37 -13.88
N LEU A 243 -1.13 -11.16 -12.78
CA LEU A 243 -1.17 -11.97 -11.57
C LEU A 243 -2.54 -11.90 -10.89
N GLY A 244 -3.15 -10.71 -10.83
CA GLY A 244 -4.49 -10.49 -10.27
C GLY A 244 -5.59 -11.24 -11.03
N ILE A 245 -5.41 -11.52 -12.32
CA ILE A 245 -6.33 -12.33 -13.14
C ILE A 245 -5.90 -13.80 -13.14
N LEU A 246 -4.62 -14.09 -13.27
CA LEU A 246 -4.09 -15.45 -13.38
C LEU A 246 -4.35 -16.28 -12.12
N VAL A 247 -4.14 -15.70 -10.93
CA VAL A 247 -4.34 -16.42 -9.66
C VAL A 247 -5.78 -16.89 -9.47
N PRO A 248 -6.83 -16.03 -9.61
CA PRO A 248 -8.22 -16.50 -9.57
C PRO A 248 -8.54 -17.55 -10.64
N VAL A 249 -8.04 -17.39 -11.86
CA VAL A 249 -8.26 -18.36 -12.95
C VAL A 249 -7.64 -19.71 -12.60
N VAL A 250 -6.42 -19.75 -12.10
CA VAL A 250 -5.77 -21.01 -11.67
C VAL A 250 -6.52 -21.65 -10.50
N LEU A 251 -7.00 -20.88 -9.54
CA LEU A 251 -7.80 -21.39 -8.42
C LEU A 251 -9.15 -21.96 -8.90
N ILE A 252 -9.82 -21.29 -9.82
CA ILE A 252 -11.09 -21.76 -10.40
C ILE A 252 -10.87 -23.04 -11.21
N LEU A 253 -9.85 -23.07 -12.08
CA LEU A 253 -9.52 -24.26 -12.88
C LEU A 253 -9.05 -25.42 -12.00
N GLY A 254 -8.22 -25.14 -10.98
CA GLY A 254 -7.79 -26.13 -10.01
C GLY A 254 -8.95 -26.70 -9.18
N GLY A 255 -9.86 -25.83 -8.73
CA GLY A 255 -11.08 -26.22 -8.05
C GLY A 255 -12.03 -27.05 -8.94
N ALA A 256 -12.23 -26.63 -10.18
CA ALA A 256 -13.03 -27.38 -11.15
C ALA A 256 -12.42 -28.74 -11.48
N PHE A 257 -11.10 -28.80 -11.65
CA PHE A 257 -10.37 -30.05 -11.87
C PHE A 257 -10.46 -30.98 -10.66
N GLY A 258 -10.25 -30.45 -9.44
CA GLY A 258 -10.39 -31.21 -8.19
C GLY A 258 -11.82 -31.74 -8.01
N TRP A 259 -12.84 -30.91 -8.31
CA TRP A 259 -14.23 -31.34 -8.28
C TRP A 259 -14.51 -32.42 -9.34
N TYR A 260 -14.03 -32.25 -10.57
CA TYR A 260 -14.16 -33.26 -11.62
C TYR A 260 -13.51 -34.60 -11.21
N THR A 261 -12.29 -34.59 -10.71
CA THR A 261 -11.61 -35.81 -10.24
C THR A 261 -12.38 -36.47 -9.10
N TYR A 262 -12.91 -35.70 -8.17
CA TYR A 262 -13.77 -36.20 -7.09
C TYR A 262 -15.04 -36.85 -7.64
N THR A 263 -15.73 -36.26 -8.61
CA THR A 263 -16.93 -36.87 -9.22
C THR A 263 -16.62 -38.21 -9.87
N GLN A 264 -15.44 -38.39 -10.47
CA GLN A 264 -15.01 -39.66 -11.11
C GLN A 264 -14.70 -40.78 -10.11
N THR A 265 -14.68 -40.50 -8.80
CA THR A 265 -14.57 -41.55 -7.76
C THR A 265 -15.93 -42.17 -7.36
N ARG A 266 -17.04 -41.61 -7.86
CA ARG A 266 -18.39 -42.11 -7.54
C ARG A 266 -18.91 -43.08 -8.56
N PHE A 267 -19.65 -44.08 -8.07
CA PHE A 267 -20.30 -45.09 -8.90
C PHE A 267 -21.78 -45.22 -8.56
N TYR A 268 -22.59 -45.47 -9.56
CA TYR A 268 -24.02 -45.72 -9.37
C TYR A 268 -24.56 -46.66 -10.46
N LEU A 269 -25.70 -47.38 -10.17
CA LEU A 269 -26.47 -48.07 -11.16
C LEU A 269 -27.65 -47.17 -11.58
N GLY A 270 -27.87 -47.17 -12.88
CA GLY A 270 -28.98 -46.38 -13.47
C GLY A 270 -29.39 -46.95 -14.81
N PRO A 271 -30.44 -46.38 -15.39
CA PRO A 271 -30.92 -46.74 -16.71
C PRO A 271 -29.94 -46.31 -17.81
N ASN A 272 -29.58 -47.23 -18.70
CA ASN A 272 -28.87 -46.99 -19.94
C ASN A 272 -29.81 -47.35 -21.10
N ASN A 273 -30.58 -46.37 -21.60
CA ASN A 273 -31.68 -46.61 -22.54
C ASN A 273 -32.70 -47.66 -22.02
N THR A 274 -32.60 -48.89 -22.50
CA THR A 274 -33.49 -49.99 -22.12
C THR A 274 -32.84 -50.97 -21.12
N THR A 275 -31.56 -50.81 -20.81
CA THR A 275 -30.81 -51.72 -19.95
C THR A 275 -30.42 -51.05 -18.63
N VAL A 276 -29.94 -51.83 -17.69
CA VAL A 276 -29.32 -51.36 -16.44
C VAL A 276 -27.81 -51.39 -16.60
N ALA A 277 -27.15 -50.27 -16.29
CA ALA A 277 -25.70 -50.19 -16.36
C ALA A 277 -25.12 -49.59 -15.08
N VAL A 278 -23.83 -49.86 -14.83
CA VAL A 278 -23.03 -49.23 -13.82
C VAL A 278 -22.33 -48.01 -14.45
N PHE A 279 -22.52 -46.87 -13.87
CA PHE A 279 -21.90 -45.60 -14.28
C PHE A 279 -20.81 -45.22 -13.30
N GLN A 280 -19.72 -44.66 -13.83
CA GLN A 280 -18.70 -43.95 -13.07
C GLN A 280 -18.91 -42.45 -13.29
N GLY A 281 -18.96 -41.67 -12.22
CA GLY A 281 -19.23 -40.24 -12.26
C GLY A 281 -20.49 -39.87 -11.49
N VAL A 282 -21.09 -38.72 -11.85
CA VAL A 282 -22.36 -38.20 -11.31
C VAL A 282 -23.38 -38.06 -12.45
N PRO A 283 -24.68 -38.20 -12.16
CA PRO A 283 -25.73 -38.23 -13.20
C PRO A 283 -26.01 -36.85 -13.83
N ASP A 284 -25.20 -35.83 -13.50
CA ASP A 284 -25.37 -34.45 -13.96
C ASP A 284 -24.65 -34.16 -15.29
N HIS A 285 -25.05 -33.07 -15.92
CA HIS A 285 -24.44 -32.57 -17.14
C HIS A 285 -23.88 -31.15 -16.88
N VAL A 286 -22.68 -30.88 -17.38
CA VAL A 286 -22.09 -29.54 -17.35
C VAL A 286 -21.84 -29.08 -18.78
N PHE A 287 -22.40 -27.91 -19.14
CA PHE A 287 -22.36 -27.39 -20.52
C PHE A 287 -22.80 -28.39 -21.59
N GLY A 288 -23.79 -29.24 -21.27
CA GLY A 288 -24.31 -30.26 -22.20
C GLY A 288 -23.46 -31.52 -22.33
N GLN A 289 -22.36 -31.62 -21.61
CA GLN A 289 -21.50 -32.80 -21.55
C GLN A 289 -21.85 -33.64 -20.32
N PRO A 290 -22.03 -34.99 -20.46
CA PRO A 290 -22.29 -35.87 -19.33
C PRO A 290 -21.05 -35.99 -18.44
N LEU A 291 -21.23 -35.92 -17.12
CA LEU A 291 -20.18 -36.14 -16.13
C LEU A 291 -20.06 -37.60 -15.69
N ASN A 292 -20.64 -38.50 -16.44
CA ASN A 292 -20.61 -39.94 -16.19
C ASN A 292 -20.20 -40.70 -17.44
N LYS A 293 -19.73 -41.91 -17.24
CA LYS A 293 -19.49 -42.91 -18.31
C LYS A 293 -19.97 -44.28 -17.88
N VAL A 294 -20.48 -45.07 -18.81
CA VAL A 294 -20.83 -46.47 -18.59
C VAL A 294 -19.54 -47.25 -18.40
N VAL A 295 -19.43 -48.02 -17.31
CA VAL A 295 -18.26 -48.88 -17.02
C VAL A 295 -18.61 -50.34 -16.99
N ALA A 296 -19.88 -50.72 -16.82
CA ALA A 296 -20.36 -52.08 -16.96
C ALA A 296 -21.82 -52.11 -17.39
N ASP A 297 -22.18 -52.95 -18.35
CA ASP A 297 -23.55 -53.21 -18.81
C ASP A 297 -23.66 -54.71 -19.20
N ASP A 298 -24.45 -55.47 -18.47
CA ASP A 298 -24.65 -56.90 -18.68
C ASP A 298 -25.91 -57.23 -19.47
N GLY A 299 -26.53 -56.23 -20.11
CA GLY A 299 -27.70 -56.35 -20.93
C GLY A 299 -29.02 -56.66 -20.18
N VAL A 300 -29.07 -56.37 -18.87
CA VAL A 300 -30.29 -56.55 -18.05
C VAL A 300 -31.36 -55.57 -18.48
N GLN A 301 -32.46 -56.08 -19.05
CA GLN A 301 -33.53 -55.20 -19.53
C GLN A 301 -34.35 -54.64 -18.37
N LEU A 302 -34.58 -53.34 -18.39
CA LEU A 302 -35.41 -52.65 -17.40
C LEU A 302 -36.83 -53.25 -17.31
N ALA A 303 -37.40 -53.66 -18.46
CA ALA A 303 -38.74 -54.26 -18.57
C ALA A 303 -38.85 -55.63 -17.86
N ASP A 304 -37.73 -56.30 -17.63
CA ASP A 304 -37.70 -57.62 -17.00
C ASP A 304 -37.54 -57.57 -15.47
N LEU A 305 -37.29 -56.37 -14.94
CA LEU A 305 -37.20 -56.18 -13.50
C LEU A 305 -38.57 -56.13 -12.81
N PRO A 306 -38.67 -56.65 -11.56
CA PRO A 306 -39.82 -56.39 -10.71
C PRO A 306 -40.03 -54.88 -10.48
N PRO A 307 -41.28 -54.41 -10.36
CA PRO A 307 -41.60 -52.97 -10.24
C PRO A 307 -40.77 -52.24 -9.16
N PHE A 308 -40.61 -52.88 -7.99
CA PHE A 308 -39.83 -52.34 -6.89
C PHE A 308 -38.35 -52.06 -7.24
N TYR A 309 -37.73 -52.95 -7.99
CA TYR A 309 -36.32 -52.77 -8.39
C TYR A 309 -36.20 -51.84 -9.60
N LEU A 310 -37.22 -51.81 -10.50
CA LEU A 310 -37.27 -50.81 -11.58
C LEU A 310 -37.27 -49.40 -11.04
N ASP A 311 -38.11 -49.11 -10.03
CA ASP A 311 -38.17 -47.79 -9.39
C ASP A 311 -36.85 -47.43 -8.69
N LYS A 312 -36.23 -48.36 -8.02
CA LYS A 312 -34.91 -48.15 -7.39
C LYS A 312 -33.83 -47.84 -8.43
N VAL A 313 -33.77 -48.54 -9.55
CA VAL A 313 -32.79 -48.30 -10.63
C VAL A 313 -33.03 -46.94 -11.28
N LYS A 314 -34.33 -46.57 -11.53
CA LYS A 314 -34.67 -45.22 -12.00
C LYS A 314 -34.30 -44.11 -11.02
N GLY A 315 -34.37 -44.41 -9.69
CA GLY A 315 -33.97 -43.50 -8.63
C GLY A 315 -32.47 -43.44 -8.41
N LEU A 316 -31.67 -44.15 -9.20
CA LEU A 316 -30.19 -44.27 -9.13
C LEU A 316 -29.68 -44.91 -7.83
N ILE A 317 -29.10 -46.10 -7.94
CA ILE A 317 -28.57 -46.82 -6.79
C ILE A 317 -27.09 -46.47 -6.64
N GLN A 318 -26.72 -45.73 -5.62
CA GLN A 318 -25.32 -45.42 -5.34
C GLN A 318 -24.61 -46.69 -4.83
N VAL A 319 -23.38 -46.90 -5.29
CA VAL A 319 -22.50 -48.02 -4.88
C VAL A 319 -21.12 -47.47 -4.51
N ALA A 320 -20.45 -48.20 -3.61
CA ALA A 320 -19.18 -47.74 -3.09
C ALA A 320 -18.06 -47.76 -4.13
N ASP A 321 -18.05 -48.79 -4.96
CA ASP A 321 -17.02 -49.05 -5.97
C ASP A 321 -17.57 -49.88 -7.16
N LEU A 322 -16.75 -50.04 -8.19
CA LEU A 322 -17.09 -50.80 -9.39
C LEU A 322 -17.45 -52.25 -9.09
N THR A 323 -16.71 -52.90 -8.15
CA THR A 323 -16.92 -54.30 -7.81
C THR A 323 -18.28 -54.53 -7.17
N THR A 324 -18.67 -53.64 -6.25
CA THR A 324 -20.00 -53.61 -5.63
C THR A 324 -21.10 -53.34 -6.66
N GLY A 325 -20.83 -52.43 -7.62
CA GLY A 325 -21.74 -52.16 -8.75
C GLY A 325 -21.98 -53.37 -9.62
N GLN A 326 -20.92 -54.08 -10.02
CA GLN A 326 -20.99 -55.30 -10.81
C GLN A 326 -21.72 -56.43 -10.07
N ALA A 327 -21.44 -56.63 -8.77
CA ALA A 327 -22.14 -57.60 -7.95
C ALA A 327 -23.66 -57.35 -7.90
N ARG A 328 -24.04 -56.08 -7.75
CA ARG A 328 -25.46 -55.67 -7.79
C ARG A 328 -26.09 -55.89 -9.18
N LEU A 329 -25.34 -55.68 -10.26
CA LEU A 329 -25.81 -55.91 -11.62
C LEU A 329 -26.10 -57.38 -11.84
N VAL A 330 -25.21 -58.32 -11.36
CA VAL A 330 -25.42 -59.78 -11.39
C VAL A 330 -26.65 -60.19 -10.57
N GLU A 331 -26.87 -59.58 -9.41
CA GLU A 331 -28.06 -59.84 -8.58
C GLU A 331 -29.36 -59.44 -9.34
N LEU A 332 -29.38 -58.24 -9.96
CA LEU A 332 -30.49 -57.76 -10.77
C LEU A 332 -30.75 -58.67 -11.96
N LYS A 333 -29.69 -59.17 -12.61
CA LYS A 333 -29.78 -60.13 -13.72
C LYS A 333 -30.49 -61.43 -13.30
N GLY A 334 -30.12 -61.96 -12.11
CA GLY A 334 -30.76 -63.13 -11.54
C GLY A 334 -32.24 -62.92 -11.20
N MET A 335 -32.61 -61.73 -10.77
CA MET A 335 -34.01 -61.33 -10.49
C MET A 335 -34.82 -61.17 -11.79
N ALA A 336 -34.27 -60.52 -12.80
CA ALA A 336 -34.88 -60.36 -14.10
C ALA A 336 -35.20 -61.71 -14.75
N ALA A 337 -34.21 -62.66 -14.73
CA ALA A 337 -34.39 -64.02 -15.25
C ALA A 337 -35.54 -64.75 -14.55
N ARG A 338 -35.63 -64.65 -13.22
CA ARG A 338 -36.75 -65.23 -12.43
C ARG A 338 -38.10 -64.64 -12.82
N CYS A 339 -38.15 -63.32 -13.01
CA CYS A 339 -39.38 -62.62 -13.41
C CYS A 339 -39.84 -63.03 -14.80
N VAL A 340 -38.93 -63.15 -15.77
CA VAL A 340 -39.22 -63.62 -17.12
C VAL A 340 -39.72 -65.07 -17.08
N ALA A 341 -39.08 -65.98 -16.32
CA ALA A 341 -39.52 -67.37 -16.16
C ALA A 341 -40.92 -67.47 -15.53
N GLN A 342 -41.25 -66.68 -14.53
CA GLN A 342 -42.58 -66.61 -13.89
C GLN A 342 -43.64 -66.12 -14.87
N ARG A 343 -43.37 -65.06 -15.67
CA ARG A 343 -44.27 -64.58 -16.70
C ARG A 343 -44.53 -65.62 -17.78
N ALA A 344 -43.49 -66.36 -18.22
CA ALA A 344 -43.62 -67.42 -19.20
C ALA A 344 -44.40 -68.64 -18.64
N ALA A 345 -44.22 -68.94 -17.34
CA ALA A 345 -45.00 -69.99 -16.69
C ALA A 345 -46.50 -69.61 -16.54
N ALA A 346 -46.76 -68.33 -16.16
CA ALA A 346 -48.12 -67.83 -16.05
C ALA A 346 -48.86 -67.81 -17.44
N ALA A 347 -48.15 -67.42 -18.50
CA ALA A 347 -48.67 -67.41 -19.85
C ALA A 347 -49.06 -68.84 -20.32
N ARG A 348 -48.24 -69.87 -20.01
CA ARG A 348 -48.53 -71.27 -20.32
C ARG A 348 -49.66 -71.83 -19.47
N ALA A 349 -49.94 -71.29 -18.30
CA ALA A 349 -51.04 -71.71 -17.45
C ALA A 349 -52.40 -71.13 -17.83
N SER A 350 -52.36 -70.10 -18.67
CA SER A 350 -53.54 -69.39 -19.20
C SER A 350 -53.97 -69.84 -20.58
N GLU A 351 -53.17 -70.66 -21.26
CA GLU A 351 -53.51 -71.41 -22.46
C GLU A 351 -54.14 -72.77 -22.11
#